data_d580c2d5a54267d124796887e2ce713d
#
_entry.id   d580c2d5a54267d124796887e2ce713d
#
_cell.length_a   1.000
_cell.length_b   1.000
_cell.length_c   1.000
_cell.angle_alpha   90.00
_cell.angle_beta   90.00
_cell.angle_gamma   90.00
#
_symmetry.space_group_name_H-M   'P 1'
#
loop_
_entity.id
_entity.type
_entity.pdbx_description
1 polymer ?
#
loop_
_entity_poly.entity_id
_entity_poly.type
_entity_poly.pdbx_seq_one_letter_code
_entity_poly.pdbx_strand_id
1 'polypeptide(L)'
;MLTESQVSEFHAQGFLRGGRVLSDAEVDELRSELQRVIDSHDRLERKPVRIVNLSGKPDAPVWQIVNIWMASDAFKRLVFNRAIIEEVARLTGARELRLWHDQIQYKPGQIGGVNMWHQDSPYWPNIAPLTSELTAWVALDEVDESNGCMSMVVGSHRWGKQIDFLHTLREYGDMPAEFQGRALEVTLCPVGKGEVHYHHPLTWHGSHANTSGRPRRAIALHYMTQETVYVEAGNHVMKPYVTVNDGEVLQGESFPQVWPR
;
A
#
# COMPACT_ATOMS: atom_id res chain seq x y z
N MET A 1 18.45 8.61 0.18
CA MET A 1 18.37 8.41 -1.30
C MET A 1 18.86 7.01 -1.65
N LEU A 2 18.12 6.31 -2.49
CA LEU A 2 18.49 4.97 -2.96
C LEU A 2 19.78 4.99 -3.79
N THR A 3 20.57 3.92 -3.72
CA THR A 3 21.74 3.67 -4.59
C THR A 3 21.30 3.08 -5.92
N GLU A 4 22.16 3.08 -6.94
CA GLU A 4 21.90 2.41 -8.23
C GLU A 4 21.68 0.90 -8.04
N SER A 5 22.39 0.27 -7.11
CA SER A 5 22.21 -1.14 -6.77
C SER A 5 20.81 -1.43 -6.23
N GLN A 6 20.28 -0.57 -5.35
CA GLN A 6 18.94 -0.71 -4.82
C GLN A 6 17.86 -0.52 -5.89
N VAL A 7 18.04 0.43 -6.82
CA VAL A 7 17.14 0.60 -7.97
C VAL A 7 17.16 -0.65 -8.85
N SER A 8 18.35 -1.19 -9.14
CA SER A 8 18.49 -2.44 -9.91
C SER A 8 17.84 -3.63 -9.19
N GLU A 9 18.00 -3.72 -7.88
CA GLU A 9 17.35 -4.73 -7.04
C GLU A 9 15.82 -4.65 -7.12
N PHE A 10 15.25 -3.44 -6.98
CA PHE A 10 13.81 -3.23 -7.14
C PHE A 10 13.30 -3.73 -8.51
N HIS A 11 13.97 -3.37 -9.60
CA HIS A 11 13.57 -3.80 -10.93
C HIS A 11 13.75 -5.32 -11.15
N ALA A 12 14.69 -5.95 -10.46
CA ALA A 12 14.88 -7.39 -10.52
C ALA A 12 13.85 -8.16 -9.71
N GLN A 13 13.54 -7.70 -8.51
CA GLN A 13 12.70 -8.43 -7.55
C GLN A 13 11.23 -7.98 -7.59
N GLY A 14 10.95 -6.72 -7.94
CA GLY A 14 9.62 -6.11 -7.89
C GLY A 14 9.29 -5.47 -6.54
N PHE A 15 10.24 -5.46 -5.61
CA PHE A 15 10.10 -4.81 -4.30
C PHE A 15 11.48 -4.43 -3.74
N LEU A 16 11.47 -3.56 -2.72
CA LEU A 16 12.68 -3.08 -2.07
C LEU A 16 12.38 -2.65 -0.63
N ARG A 17 13.21 -3.05 0.32
CA ARG A 17 13.22 -2.44 1.65
C ARG A 17 13.94 -1.11 1.55
N GLY A 18 13.21 -0.02 1.83
CA GLY A 18 13.76 1.32 1.98
C GLY A 18 14.37 1.54 3.38
N GLY A 19 14.82 2.75 3.61
CA GLY A 19 15.32 3.15 4.93
C GLY A 19 14.25 3.80 5.80
N ARG A 20 14.73 4.39 6.91
CA ARG A 20 13.89 5.19 7.81
C ARG A 20 13.51 6.51 7.14
N VAL A 21 12.21 6.77 7.07
CA VAL A 21 11.61 7.97 6.48
C VAL A 21 10.85 8.83 7.50
N LEU A 22 10.62 8.31 8.70
CA LEU A 22 9.97 8.99 9.81
C LEU A 22 10.81 8.90 11.08
N SER A 23 10.85 10.00 11.83
CA SER A 23 11.33 10.03 13.21
C SER A 23 10.33 9.35 14.16
N ASP A 24 10.77 9.01 15.37
CA ASP A 24 9.89 8.45 16.39
C ASP A 24 8.73 9.39 16.74
N ALA A 25 8.98 10.71 16.81
CA ALA A 25 7.95 11.70 17.10
C ALA A 25 6.87 11.76 15.99
N GLU A 26 7.27 11.68 14.72
CA GLU A 26 6.31 11.64 13.60
C GLU A 26 5.50 10.34 13.62
N VAL A 27 6.10 9.21 13.93
CA VAL A 27 5.37 7.94 14.08
C VAL A 27 4.35 8.02 15.22
N ASP A 28 4.73 8.58 16.36
CA ASP A 28 3.83 8.73 17.52
C ASP A 28 2.68 9.70 17.22
N GLU A 29 2.94 10.78 16.48
CA GLU A 29 1.89 11.68 15.97
C GLU A 29 0.91 10.94 15.05
N LEU A 30 1.42 10.18 14.06
CA LEU A 30 0.59 9.41 13.12
C LEU A 30 -0.25 8.34 13.84
N ARG A 31 0.30 7.67 14.85
CA ARG A 31 -0.45 6.70 15.67
C ARG A 31 -1.57 7.38 16.45
N SER A 32 -1.30 8.53 17.04
CA SER A 32 -2.29 9.32 17.79
C SER A 32 -3.42 9.81 16.88
N GLU A 33 -3.06 10.30 15.69
CA GLU A 33 -4.03 10.73 14.67
C GLU A 33 -4.85 9.58 14.11
N LEU A 34 -4.24 8.40 13.89
CA LEU A 34 -4.97 7.20 13.50
C LEU A 34 -6.01 6.82 14.55
N GLN A 35 -5.65 6.82 15.83
CA GLN A 35 -6.58 6.53 16.91
C GLN A 35 -7.69 7.58 16.99
N ARG A 36 -7.37 8.87 16.86
CA ARG A 36 -8.36 9.96 16.81
C ARG A 36 -9.38 9.74 15.67
N VAL A 37 -8.90 9.40 14.47
CA VAL A 37 -9.78 9.16 13.31
C VAL A 37 -10.69 7.96 13.58
N ILE A 38 -10.17 6.89 14.15
CA ILE A 38 -10.97 5.70 14.50
C ILE A 38 -12.04 6.04 15.56
N ASP A 39 -11.66 6.70 16.65
CA ASP A 39 -12.56 6.98 17.78
C ASP A 39 -13.63 8.02 17.44
N SER A 40 -13.38 8.86 16.46
CA SER A 40 -14.27 9.96 16.07
C SER A 40 -14.94 9.73 14.71
N HIS A 41 -14.83 8.56 14.09
CA HIS A 41 -15.18 8.34 12.68
C HIS A 41 -16.59 8.81 12.28
N ASP A 42 -17.57 8.71 13.19
CA ASP A 42 -18.95 9.18 12.95
C ASP A 42 -19.09 10.70 12.99
N ARG A 43 -18.18 11.40 13.71
CA ARG A 43 -18.25 12.83 14.03
C ARG A 43 -17.19 13.68 13.34
N LEU A 44 -16.36 13.08 12.48
CA LEU A 44 -15.32 13.79 11.76
C LEU A 44 -15.93 14.85 10.83
N GLU A 45 -15.44 16.08 10.92
CA GLU A 45 -15.77 17.16 9.99
C GLU A 45 -15.19 16.85 8.59
N ARG A 46 -13.90 16.50 8.54
CA ARG A 46 -13.23 15.97 7.34
C ARG A 46 -13.15 14.46 7.46
N LYS A 47 -13.70 13.75 6.48
CA LYS A 47 -13.81 12.28 6.50
C LYS A 47 -12.84 11.63 5.53
N PRO A 48 -12.28 10.46 5.86
CA PRO A 48 -11.65 9.60 4.86
C PRO A 48 -12.69 9.13 3.84
N VAL A 49 -12.25 8.67 2.68
CA VAL A 49 -13.14 8.12 1.64
C VAL A 49 -13.87 6.88 2.14
N ARG A 50 -13.19 6.06 2.93
CA ARG A 50 -13.75 4.85 3.52
C ARG A 50 -13.09 4.59 4.88
N ILE A 51 -13.90 4.17 5.84
CA ILE A 51 -13.44 3.58 7.10
C ILE A 51 -14.30 2.36 7.40
N VAL A 52 -13.67 1.22 7.62
CA VAL A 52 -14.37 -0.03 7.88
C VAL A 52 -13.59 -0.94 8.82
N ASN A 53 -14.32 -1.59 9.73
CA ASN A 53 -13.81 -2.70 10.51
C ASN A 53 -14.07 -4.01 9.74
N LEU A 54 -13.02 -4.55 9.12
CA LEU A 54 -13.10 -5.76 8.30
C LEU A 54 -13.44 -7.02 9.10
N SER A 55 -13.13 -7.06 10.40
CA SER A 55 -13.46 -8.21 11.25
C SER A 55 -14.94 -8.27 11.62
N GLY A 56 -15.64 -7.14 11.57
CA GLY A 56 -17.01 -6.99 12.09
C GLY A 56 -17.12 -7.13 13.61
N LYS A 57 -16.01 -7.34 14.33
CA LYS A 57 -15.96 -7.53 15.79
C LYS A 57 -15.52 -6.24 16.46
N PRO A 58 -16.33 -5.65 17.37
CA PRO A 58 -15.96 -4.41 18.06
C PRO A 58 -14.79 -4.57 19.02
N ASP A 59 -14.64 -5.73 19.63
CA ASP A 59 -13.56 -6.09 20.58
C ASP A 59 -12.25 -6.50 19.91
N ALA A 60 -12.29 -6.69 18.59
CA ALA A 60 -11.16 -7.17 17.80
C ALA A 60 -11.12 -6.52 16.40
N PRO A 61 -11.11 -5.19 16.31
CA PRO A 61 -11.29 -4.51 15.02
C PRO A 61 -10.06 -4.64 14.14
N VAL A 62 -10.26 -4.99 12.87
CA VAL A 62 -9.24 -4.88 11.80
C VAL A 62 -9.63 -3.71 10.93
N TRP A 63 -8.93 -2.59 11.10
CA TRP A 63 -9.28 -1.36 10.41
C TRP A 63 -8.64 -1.27 9.03
N GLN A 64 -9.48 -0.98 8.03
CA GLN A 64 -9.10 -0.48 6.72
C GLN A 64 -9.65 0.94 6.57
N ILE A 65 -8.76 1.91 6.30
CA ILE A 65 -9.14 3.31 6.09
C ILE A 65 -8.50 3.76 4.78
N VAL A 66 -9.31 4.24 3.84
CA VAL A 66 -8.87 4.76 2.54
C VAL A 66 -8.90 6.28 2.57
N ASN A 67 -7.81 6.90 2.15
CA ASN A 67 -7.60 8.36 2.15
C ASN A 67 -7.76 9.00 3.53
N ILE A 68 -7.06 8.44 4.53
CA ILE A 68 -6.97 9.06 5.86
C ILE A 68 -6.34 10.46 5.80
N TRP A 69 -5.51 10.74 4.77
CA TRP A 69 -4.91 12.06 4.56
C TRP A 69 -5.94 13.17 4.45
N MET A 70 -7.15 12.88 3.99
CA MET A 70 -8.26 13.87 3.92
C MET A 70 -8.78 14.25 5.30
N ALA A 71 -8.64 13.37 6.28
CA ALA A 71 -9.15 13.54 7.65
C ALA A 71 -8.08 13.97 8.67
N SER A 72 -6.79 13.98 8.27
CA SER A 72 -5.67 14.26 9.17
C SER A 72 -4.54 14.99 8.45
N ASP A 73 -4.14 16.14 9.02
CA ASP A 73 -3.03 16.93 8.49
C ASP A 73 -1.66 16.20 8.68
N ALA A 74 -1.52 15.36 9.72
CA ALA A 74 -0.32 14.53 9.88
C ALA A 74 -0.18 13.53 8.75
N PHE A 75 -1.25 12.81 8.41
CA PHE A 75 -1.24 11.90 7.26
C PHE A 75 -1.10 12.65 5.92
N LYS A 76 -1.66 13.85 5.82
CA LYS A 76 -1.42 14.71 4.65
C LYS A 76 0.07 15.06 4.48
N ARG A 77 0.77 15.41 5.58
CA ARG A 77 2.22 15.63 5.52
C ARG A 77 2.99 14.38 5.08
N LEU A 78 2.56 13.19 5.53
CA LEU A 78 3.17 11.93 5.11
C LEU A 78 3.01 11.66 3.61
N VAL A 79 1.84 11.92 3.02
CA VAL A 79 1.62 11.84 1.56
C VAL A 79 2.63 12.68 0.79
N PHE A 80 3.05 13.80 1.36
CA PHE A 80 4.02 14.72 0.79
C PHE A 80 5.45 14.56 1.36
N ASN A 81 5.75 13.43 2.00
CA ASN A 81 7.09 13.15 2.53
C ASN A 81 8.12 13.13 1.39
N ARG A 82 9.05 14.07 1.44
CA ARG A 82 10.02 14.29 0.36
C ARG A 82 10.91 13.09 0.10
N ALA A 83 11.37 12.41 1.16
CA ALA A 83 12.26 11.26 1.01
C ALA A 83 11.55 10.12 0.27
N ILE A 84 10.28 9.83 0.61
CA ILE A 84 9.46 8.81 -0.06
C ILE A 84 9.26 9.18 -1.53
N ILE A 85 8.84 10.42 -1.80
CA ILE A 85 8.52 10.88 -3.16
C ILE A 85 9.74 10.82 -4.07
N GLU A 86 10.91 11.28 -3.61
CA GLU A 86 12.17 11.23 -4.37
C GLU A 86 12.58 9.79 -4.67
N GLU A 87 12.39 8.87 -3.73
CA GLU A 87 12.68 7.44 -3.92
C GLU A 87 11.69 6.79 -4.90
N VAL A 88 10.39 7.08 -4.79
CA VAL A 88 9.37 6.62 -5.74
C VAL A 88 9.64 7.15 -7.15
N ALA A 89 9.96 8.45 -7.31
CA ALA A 89 10.31 9.02 -8.60
C ALA A 89 11.53 8.32 -9.22
N ARG A 90 12.53 7.97 -8.40
CA ARG A 90 13.72 7.25 -8.86
C ARG A 90 13.41 5.81 -9.25
N LEU A 91 12.59 5.09 -8.50
CA LEU A 91 12.21 3.70 -8.77
C LEU A 91 11.33 3.58 -10.02
N THR A 92 10.45 4.55 -10.26
CA THR A 92 9.55 4.55 -11.41
C THR A 92 10.11 5.24 -12.65
N GLY A 93 11.13 6.10 -12.51
CA GLY A 93 11.58 7.00 -13.56
C GLY A 93 10.55 8.06 -13.94
N ALA A 94 9.55 8.27 -13.12
CA ALA A 94 8.43 9.17 -13.40
C ALA A 94 8.88 10.64 -13.41
N ARG A 95 8.34 11.41 -14.38
CA ARG A 95 8.48 12.86 -14.45
C ARG A 95 7.47 13.59 -13.58
N GLU A 96 6.30 12.97 -13.40
CA GLU A 96 5.25 13.44 -12.49
C GLU A 96 4.72 12.27 -11.66
N LEU A 97 4.46 12.55 -10.37
CA LEU A 97 3.77 11.62 -9.48
C LEU A 97 2.56 12.30 -8.84
N ARG A 98 1.49 11.53 -8.70
CA ARG A 98 0.30 11.89 -7.95
C ARG A 98 -0.01 10.79 -6.96
N LEU A 99 -0.70 11.13 -5.87
CA LEU A 99 -1.29 10.10 -5.02
C LEU A 99 -2.52 9.53 -5.71
N TRP A 100 -2.59 8.20 -5.87
CA TRP A 100 -3.82 7.49 -6.23
C TRP A 100 -4.74 7.43 -5.01
N HIS A 101 -4.31 6.79 -3.96
CA HIS A 101 -4.91 6.84 -2.63
C HIS A 101 -3.94 6.34 -1.58
N ASP A 102 -4.22 6.62 -0.31
CA ASP A 102 -3.59 5.93 0.80
C ASP A 102 -4.53 4.89 1.43
N GLN A 103 -3.95 3.92 2.11
CA GLN A 103 -4.72 2.90 2.82
C GLN A 103 -4.04 2.49 4.12
N ILE A 104 -4.73 2.74 5.24
CA ILE A 104 -4.34 2.16 6.53
C ILE A 104 -4.65 0.67 6.54
N GLN A 105 -3.68 -0.09 7.06
CA GLN A 105 -3.79 -1.52 7.33
C GLN A 105 -3.42 -1.77 8.80
N TYR A 106 -4.42 -1.92 9.65
CA TYR A 106 -4.22 -2.14 11.08
C TYR A 106 -4.64 -3.55 11.48
N LYS A 107 -3.69 -4.36 11.90
CA LYS A 107 -3.90 -5.68 12.52
C LYS A 107 -3.67 -5.55 14.03
N PRO A 108 -4.70 -5.67 14.87
CA PRO A 108 -4.51 -5.72 16.32
C PRO A 108 -3.74 -6.99 16.72
N GLY A 109 -3.13 -6.96 17.89
CA GLY A 109 -2.41 -8.11 18.44
C GLY A 109 -3.36 -9.31 18.66
N GLN A 110 -2.89 -10.52 18.34
CA GLN A 110 -3.57 -11.81 18.52
C GLN A 110 -4.82 -12.07 17.65
N ILE A 111 -5.31 -11.07 16.89
CA ILE A 111 -6.61 -11.16 16.19
C ILE A 111 -6.48 -10.72 14.72
N GLY A 112 -5.34 -10.22 14.32
CA GLY A 112 -5.10 -9.74 12.98
C GLY A 112 -5.17 -10.88 11.95
N GLY A 113 -6.17 -10.84 11.06
CA GLY A 113 -6.36 -11.85 10.03
C GLY A 113 -5.25 -11.89 8.97
N VAL A 114 -5.28 -12.93 8.17
CA VAL A 114 -4.43 -13.09 6.98
C VAL A 114 -4.83 -12.05 5.92
N ASN A 115 -3.85 -11.44 5.26
CA ASN A 115 -4.07 -10.83 3.94
C ASN A 115 -3.65 -11.89 2.91
N MET A 116 -4.62 -12.44 2.20
CA MET A 116 -4.35 -13.44 1.18
C MET A 116 -3.45 -12.90 0.07
N TRP A 117 -2.80 -13.80 -0.65
CA TRP A 117 -1.95 -13.46 -1.78
C TRP A 117 -2.71 -12.70 -2.85
N HIS A 118 -2.15 -11.58 -3.30
CA HIS A 118 -2.77 -10.69 -4.28
C HIS A 118 -1.74 -9.85 -5.04
N GLN A 119 -2.24 -9.11 -5.99
CA GLN A 119 -1.60 -8.00 -6.69
C GLN A 119 -2.46 -6.76 -6.46
N ASP A 120 -1.87 -5.58 -6.33
CA ASP A 120 -2.62 -4.35 -6.03
C ASP A 120 -3.42 -3.85 -7.24
N SER A 121 -2.78 -3.61 -8.38
CA SER A 121 -3.42 -2.96 -9.55
C SER A 121 -4.69 -3.65 -10.03
N PRO A 122 -4.85 -4.99 -10.02
CA PRO A 122 -6.10 -5.62 -10.42
C PRO A 122 -7.31 -5.22 -9.59
N TYR A 123 -7.13 -4.69 -8.38
CA TYR A 123 -8.19 -4.12 -7.55
C TYR A 123 -8.55 -2.68 -7.91
N TRP A 124 -7.83 -2.07 -8.85
CA TRP A 124 -8.04 -0.70 -9.32
C TRP A 124 -8.47 -0.65 -10.79
N PRO A 125 -9.61 -1.31 -11.15
CA PRO A 125 -10.02 -1.46 -12.54
C PRO A 125 -10.41 -0.14 -13.22
N ASN A 126 -10.50 0.94 -12.46
CA ASN A 126 -10.82 2.27 -12.95
C ASN A 126 -9.59 3.12 -13.30
N ILE A 127 -8.40 2.53 -13.31
CA ILE A 127 -7.15 3.16 -13.78
C ILE A 127 -6.34 2.19 -14.66
N ALA A 128 -5.53 2.75 -15.55
CA ALA A 128 -4.65 2.01 -16.45
C ALA A 128 -3.40 2.85 -16.80
N PRO A 129 -2.29 2.22 -17.23
CA PRO A 129 -2.03 0.78 -17.29
C PRO A 129 -1.77 0.19 -15.89
N LEU A 130 -1.86 -1.13 -15.73
CA LEU A 130 -1.64 -1.85 -14.46
C LEU A 130 -0.22 -1.73 -13.86
N THR A 131 0.68 -1.05 -14.54
CA THR A 131 2.09 -0.88 -14.17
C THR A 131 2.47 0.57 -13.86
N SER A 132 1.49 1.47 -13.89
CA SER A 132 1.74 2.91 -13.72
C SER A 132 1.75 3.41 -12.28
N GLU A 133 1.65 2.49 -11.32
CA GLU A 133 1.67 2.80 -9.90
C GLU A 133 2.90 2.20 -9.21
N LEU A 134 3.16 2.69 -8.00
CA LEU A 134 4.10 2.12 -7.05
C LEU A 134 3.55 2.32 -5.63
N THR A 135 3.63 1.28 -4.82
CA THR A 135 3.24 1.35 -3.41
C THR A 135 4.45 1.60 -2.52
N ALA A 136 4.37 2.67 -1.70
CA ALA A 136 5.25 2.91 -0.57
C ALA A 136 4.52 2.54 0.71
N TRP A 137 4.90 1.42 1.32
CA TRP A 137 4.30 0.89 2.54
C TRP A 137 5.13 1.31 3.75
N VAL A 138 4.59 2.18 4.61
CA VAL A 138 5.28 2.76 5.77
C VAL A 138 4.81 2.07 7.05
N ALA A 139 5.76 1.50 7.79
CA ALA A 139 5.49 0.85 9.07
C ALA A 139 5.36 1.88 10.20
N LEU A 140 4.24 1.88 10.91
CA LEU A 140 4.04 2.67 12.12
C LEU A 140 4.39 1.89 13.40
N ASP A 141 4.63 0.58 13.31
CA ASP A 141 5.12 -0.30 14.37
C ASP A 141 6.34 -1.06 13.87
N GLU A 142 7.08 -1.70 14.77
CA GLU A 142 8.05 -2.71 14.38
C GLU A 142 7.33 -3.90 13.78
N VAL A 143 7.67 -4.26 12.55
CA VAL A 143 6.99 -5.30 11.77
C VAL A 143 7.94 -6.44 11.47
N ASP A 144 7.58 -7.61 11.97
CA ASP A 144 8.32 -8.85 11.78
C ASP A 144 7.39 -10.03 11.47
N GLU A 145 7.94 -11.22 11.38
CA GLU A 145 7.19 -12.43 11.10
C GLU A 145 6.07 -12.67 12.13
N SER A 146 6.33 -12.44 13.42
CA SER A 146 5.35 -12.74 14.47
C SER A 146 4.09 -11.87 14.42
N ASN A 147 4.19 -10.63 13.93
CA ASN A 147 3.04 -9.73 13.81
C ASN A 147 2.53 -9.56 12.37
N GLY A 148 2.97 -10.42 11.45
CA GLY A 148 2.45 -10.52 10.10
C GLY A 148 3.09 -9.52 9.14
N CYS A 149 4.41 -9.51 9.00
CA CYS A 149 5.08 -8.80 7.91
C CYS A 149 4.59 -9.31 6.56
N MET A 150 4.78 -8.50 5.54
CA MET A 150 4.48 -8.92 4.17
C MET A 150 5.43 -10.05 3.73
N SER A 151 4.90 -10.92 2.87
CA SER A 151 5.69 -11.84 2.06
C SER A 151 5.50 -11.51 0.61
N MET A 152 6.56 -11.60 -0.18
CA MET A 152 6.54 -11.28 -1.61
C MET A 152 7.18 -12.40 -2.42
N VAL A 153 6.65 -12.61 -3.63
CA VAL A 153 7.22 -13.56 -4.59
C VAL A 153 8.18 -12.82 -5.50
N VAL A 154 9.46 -13.20 -5.44
CA VAL A 154 10.55 -12.55 -6.17
C VAL A 154 10.30 -12.58 -7.68
N GLY A 155 10.36 -11.40 -8.31
CA GLY A 155 10.23 -11.23 -9.76
C GLY A 155 8.83 -11.43 -10.34
N SER A 156 7.81 -11.68 -9.49
CA SER A 156 6.43 -11.97 -9.93
C SER A 156 5.75 -10.80 -10.67
N HIS A 157 6.19 -9.58 -10.45
CA HIS A 157 5.67 -8.38 -11.15
C HIS A 157 5.84 -8.47 -12.68
N ARG A 158 6.80 -9.27 -13.18
CA ARG A 158 7.06 -9.47 -14.61
C ARG A 158 6.15 -10.49 -15.28
N TRP A 159 5.28 -11.16 -14.51
CA TRP A 159 4.39 -12.21 -15.03
C TRP A 159 3.00 -11.68 -15.42
N GLY A 160 2.83 -10.34 -15.39
CA GLY A 160 1.57 -9.70 -15.71
C GLY A 160 0.49 -9.92 -14.66
N LYS A 161 -0.76 -9.73 -15.05
CA LYS A 161 -1.92 -9.93 -14.19
C LYS A 161 -2.15 -11.42 -13.94
N GLN A 162 -2.09 -11.85 -12.69
CA GLN A 162 -2.29 -13.23 -12.23
C GLN A 162 -3.28 -13.33 -11.06
N ILE A 163 -4.09 -12.30 -10.85
CA ILE A 163 -5.01 -12.25 -9.72
C ILE A 163 -5.99 -13.43 -9.69
N ASP A 164 -6.42 -13.92 -10.86
CA ASP A 164 -7.35 -15.04 -10.96
C ASP A 164 -6.74 -16.33 -10.40
N PHE A 165 -5.45 -16.57 -10.66
CA PHE A 165 -4.72 -17.68 -10.04
C PHE A 165 -4.60 -17.45 -8.52
N LEU A 166 -4.18 -16.28 -8.08
CA LEU A 166 -4.01 -15.98 -6.65
C LEU A 166 -5.32 -16.16 -5.86
N HIS A 167 -6.46 -15.89 -6.47
CA HIS A 167 -7.78 -16.13 -5.88
C HIS A 167 -8.16 -17.62 -5.79
N THR A 168 -7.43 -18.53 -6.42
CA THR A 168 -7.65 -19.98 -6.22
C THR A 168 -7.04 -20.49 -4.92
N LEU A 169 -6.06 -19.79 -4.35
CA LEU A 169 -5.44 -20.15 -3.08
C LEU A 169 -6.44 -19.96 -1.94
N ARG A 170 -6.65 -21.00 -1.14
CA ARG A 170 -7.64 -21.01 -0.04
C ARG A 170 -7.05 -20.55 1.26
N GLU A 171 -5.78 -20.85 1.49
CA GLU A 171 -5.03 -20.50 2.67
C GLU A 171 -3.72 -19.79 2.29
N TYR A 172 -3.18 -19.04 3.22
CA TYR A 172 -1.91 -18.33 2.98
C TYR A 172 -0.76 -19.29 2.65
N GLY A 173 -0.77 -20.50 3.23
CA GLY A 173 0.24 -21.54 3.01
C GLY A 173 0.10 -22.30 1.67
N ASP A 174 -0.93 -22.05 0.89
CA ASP A 174 -1.20 -22.77 -0.36
C ASP A 174 -0.32 -22.31 -1.53
N MET A 175 0.60 -21.35 -1.32
CA MET A 175 1.51 -20.92 -2.38
C MET A 175 2.34 -22.11 -2.86
N PRO A 176 2.22 -22.50 -4.15
CA PRO A 176 2.95 -23.65 -4.66
C PRO A 176 4.45 -23.37 -4.75
N ALA A 177 5.25 -24.42 -4.86
CA ALA A 177 6.68 -24.28 -5.10
C ALA A 177 7.01 -23.81 -6.53
N GLU A 178 6.07 -23.96 -7.48
CA GLU A 178 6.25 -23.65 -8.90
C GLU A 178 4.95 -23.10 -9.50
N PHE A 179 5.07 -22.15 -10.43
CA PHE A 179 3.98 -21.62 -11.25
C PHE A 179 4.41 -21.50 -12.72
N GLN A 180 3.71 -22.15 -13.64
CA GLN A 180 3.97 -22.13 -15.09
C GLN A 180 5.46 -22.42 -15.44
N GLY A 181 6.05 -23.43 -14.79
CA GLY A 181 7.44 -23.82 -15.03
C GLY A 181 8.48 -22.91 -14.38
N ARG A 182 8.07 -22.01 -13.46
CA ARG A 182 8.96 -21.13 -12.72
C ARG A 182 8.93 -21.49 -11.24
N ALA A 183 10.10 -21.75 -10.66
CA ALA A 183 10.23 -21.88 -9.22
C ALA A 183 9.81 -20.57 -8.53
N LEU A 184 9.02 -20.66 -7.48
CA LEU A 184 8.58 -19.53 -6.69
C LEU A 184 9.49 -19.34 -5.48
N GLU A 185 10.13 -18.19 -5.41
CA GLU A 185 10.88 -17.75 -4.24
C GLU A 185 10.04 -16.77 -3.44
N VAL A 186 9.63 -17.18 -2.23
CA VAL A 186 8.86 -16.35 -1.30
C VAL A 186 9.81 -15.75 -0.27
N THR A 187 9.81 -14.42 -0.17
CA THR A 187 10.67 -13.68 0.77
C THR A 187 9.82 -12.95 1.80
N LEU A 188 10.15 -13.10 3.09
CA LEU A 188 9.60 -12.30 4.18
C LEU A 188 10.18 -10.88 4.13
N CYS A 189 9.33 -9.89 4.32
CA CYS A 189 9.68 -8.47 4.27
C CYS A 189 9.45 -7.78 5.63
N PRO A 190 10.30 -8.00 6.64
CA PRO A 190 10.25 -7.26 7.89
C PRO A 190 10.61 -5.80 7.65
N VAL A 191 9.92 -4.87 8.37
CA VAL A 191 10.09 -3.42 8.22
C VAL A 191 10.15 -2.78 9.59
N GLY A 192 11.20 -2.05 9.88
CA GLY A 192 11.37 -1.32 11.13
C GLY A 192 10.37 -0.18 11.30
N LYS A 193 10.04 0.17 12.53
CA LYS A 193 9.19 1.32 12.84
C LYS A 193 9.72 2.60 12.19
N GLY A 194 8.89 3.28 11.39
CA GLY A 194 9.26 4.49 10.65
C GLY A 194 10.04 4.24 9.36
N GLU A 195 10.27 2.97 8.98
CA GLU A 195 10.84 2.60 7.70
C GLU A 195 9.76 2.41 6.63
N VAL A 196 10.21 2.42 5.37
CA VAL A 196 9.36 2.22 4.19
C VAL A 196 9.77 0.96 3.44
N HIS A 197 8.79 0.28 2.86
CA HIS A 197 8.97 -0.81 1.91
C HIS A 197 8.27 -0.46 0.60
N TYR A 198 8.95 -0.61 -0.53
CA TYR A 198 8.41 -0.32 -1.86
C TYR A 198 8.05 -1.60 -2.58
N HIS A 199 6.93 -1.63 -3.31
CA HIS A 199 6.61 -2.74 -4.20
C HIS A 199 5.86 -2.30 -5.45
N HIS A 200 6.14 -3.01 -6.52
CA HIS A 200 5.48 -2.85 -7.82
C HIS A 200 4.03 -3.36 -7.72
N PRO A 201 3.04 -2.70 -8.33
CA PRO A 201 1.61 -3.02 -8.16
C PRO A 201 1.22 -4.43 -8.66
N LEU A 202 2.06 -5.07 -9.47
CA LEU A 202 1.87 -6.46 -9.92
C LEU A 202 2.72 -7.48 -9.14
N THR A 203 3.49 -7.08 -8.13
CA THR A 203 4.20 -8.02 -7.25
C THR A 203 3.18 -8.84 -6.46
N TRP A 204 3.31 -10.17 -6.50
CA TRP A 204 2.48 -11.04 -5.66
C TRP A 204 2.90 -10.88 -4.22
N HIS A 205 1.97 -10.51 -3.38
CA HIS A 205 2.25 -10.35 -1.97
C HIS A 205 1.05 -10.72 -1.11
N GLY A 206 1.34 -10.95 0.15
CA GLY A 206 0.35 -11.27 1.16
C GLY A 206 0.97 -11.13 2.55
N SER A 207 0.22 -11.41 3.61
CA SER A 207 0.77 -11.49 4.94
C SER A 207 -0.04 -12.45 5.80
N HIS A 208 0.64 -13.27 6.58
CA HIS A 208 -0.04 -14.15 7.51
C HIS A 208 -0.68 -13.39 8.68
N ALA A 209 -1.39 -14.09 9.54
CA ALA A 209 -2.05 -13.52 10.68
C ALA A 209 -1.05 -12.88 11.67
N ASN A 210 -1.48 -11.87 12.40
CA ASN A 210 -0.76 -11.39 13.56
C ASN A 210 -1.01 -12.33 14.74
N THR A 211 -0.01 -13.14 15.09
CA THR A 211 -0.07 -14.09 16.20
C THR A 211 0.62 -13.55 17.46
N SER A 212 1.21 -12.35 17.38
CA SER A 212 1.86 -11.68 18.50
C SER A 212 0.88 -10.91 19.38
N GLY A 213 1.32 -10.53 20.59
CA GLY A 213 0.55 -9.60 21.44
C GLY A 213 0.67 -8.13 21.01
N ARG A 214 1.41 -7.82 19.93
CA ARG A 214 1.70 -6.46 19.48
C ARG A 214 0.81 -6.06 18.30
N PRO A 215 0.30 -4.81 18.23
CA PRO A 215 -0.38 -4.33 17.04
C PRO A 215 0.57 -4.21 15.86
N ARG A 216 0.04 -4.29 14.64
CA ARG A 216 0.74 -3.95 13.40
C ARG A 216 -0.05 -2.90 12.64
N ARG A 217 0.35 -1.65 12.79
CA ARG A 217 -0.19 -0.50 12.06
C ARG A 217 0.75 -0.12 10.94
N ALA A 218 0.21 0.08 9.77
CA ALA A 218 0.94 0.54 8.60
C ALA A 218 0.03 1.34 7.67
N ILE A 219 0.65 2.12 6.81
CA ILE A 219 -0.04 2.83 5.73
C ILE A 219 0.64 2.53 4.40
N ALA A 220 -0.15 2.14 3.42
CA ALA A 220 0.25 2.07 2.02
C ALA A 220 -0.07 3.40 1.34
N LEU A 221 0.91 4.01 0.72
CA LEU A 221 0.78 5.19 -0.14
C LEU A 221 0.93 4.70 -1.59
N HIS A 222 -0.15 4.71 -2.34
CA HIS A 222 -0.15 4.27 -3.73
C HIS A 222 0.05 5.50 -4.62
N TYR A 223 1.25 5.64 -5.16
CA TYR A 223 1.59 6.73 -6.09
C TYR A 223 1.41 6.26 -7.52
N MET A 224 0.83 7.13 -8.34
CA MET A 224 0.67 6.91 -9.77
C MET A 224 1.54 7.87 -10.57
N THR A 225 2.00 7.41 -11.74
CA THR A 225 2.83 8.19 -12.67
C THR A 225 1.95 9.02 -13.62
N GLN A 226 2.59 9.89 -14.40
CA GLN A 226 1.93 10.68 -15.46
C GLN A 226 1.24 9.83 -16.55
N GLU A 227 1.48 8.52 -16.57
CA GLU A 227 0.90 7.60 -17.56
C GLU A 227 -0.47 7.07 -17.14
N THR A 228 -0.84 7.25 -15.87
CA THR A 228 -2.08 6.73 -15.33
C THR A 228 -3.28 7.48 -15.89
N VAL A 229 -4.14 6.76 -16.59
CA VAL A 229 -5.40 7.28 -17.16
C VAL A 229 -6.61 6.69 -16.44
N TYR A 230 -7.70 7.43 -16.42
CA TYR A 230 -8.99 6.97 -15.90
C TYR A 230 -9.66 5.98 -16.85
N VAL A 231 -10.28 4.94 -16.29
CA VAL A 231 -11.10 3.94 -16.99
C VAL A 231 -12.50 3.95 -16.39
N GLU A 232 -13.46 4.51 -17.10
CA GLU A 232 -14.82 4.71 -16.60
C GLU A 232 -15.55 3.39 -16.32
N ALA A 233 -15.30 2.35 -17.11
CA ALA A 233 -15.92 1.04 -16.93
C ALA A 233 -15.55 0.36 -15.61
N GLY A 234 -14.41 0.73 -15.01
CA GLY A 234 -13.96 0.19 -13.73
C GLY A 234 -14.77 0.73 -12.55
N ASN A 235 -14.85 -0.08 -11.48
CA ASN A 235 -15.49 0.31 -10.24
C ASN A 235 -14.51 0.27 -9.07
N HIS A 236 -14.37 1.39 -8.37
CA HIS A 236 -13.52 1.53 -7.18
C HIS A 236 -14.09 2.61 -6.26
N VAL A 237 -13.77 2.56 -4.96
CA VAL A 237 -14.25 3.55 -3.96
C VAL A 237 -13.82 4.99 -4.29
N MET A 238 -12.76 5.17 -5.08
CA MET A 238 -12.28 6.47 -5.54
C MET A 238 -13.04 7.01 -6.77
N LYS A 239 -13.86 6.20 -7.46
CA LYS A 239 -14.59 6.62 -8.68
C LYS A 239 -15.41 7.89 -8.50
N PRO A 240 -16.14 8.11 -7.38
CA PRO A 240 -16.92 9.35 -7.18
C PRO A 240 -16.08 10.63 -7.08
N TYR A 241 -14.78 10.51 -6.92
CA TYR A 241 -13.84 11.63 -6.77
C TYR A 241 -13.09 11.95 -8.06
N VAL A 242 -13.33 11.19 -9.13
CA VAL A 242 -12.74 11.42 -10.46
C VAL A 242 -13.50 12.54 -11.16
N THR A 243 -12.76 13.49 -11.71
CA THR A 243 -13.30 14.68 -12.41
C THR A 243 -12.85 14.76 -13.87
N VAL A 244 -12.09 13.77 -14.34
CA VAL A 244 -11.63 13.66 -15.73
C VAL A 244 -12.50 12.67 -16.52
N ASN A 245 -12.47 12.75 -17.86
CA ASN A 245 -13.18 11.82 -18.72
C ASN A 245 -12.41 10.50 -18.89
N ASP A 246 -13.11 9.48 -19.42
CA ASP A 246 -12.51 8.19 -19.78
C ASP A 246 -11.31 8.37 -20.71
N GLY A 247 -10.20 7.70 -20.40
CA GLY A 247 -8.93 7.78 -21.13
C GLY A 247 -8.08 9.02 -20.86
N GLU A 248 -8.55 9.98 -20.10
CA GLU A 248 -7.73 11.15 -19.72
C GLU A 248 -6.79 10.82 -18.55
N VAL A 249 -5.66 11.53 -18.49
CA VAL A 249 -4.71 11.41 -17.36
C VAL A 249 -5.41 11.76 -16.06
N LEU A 250 -5.31 10.85 -15.09
CA LEU A 250 -6.01 11.02 -13.81
C LEU A 250 -5.37 12.13 -12.99
N GLN A 251 -6.17 13.13 -12.66
CA GLN A 251 -5.79 14.30 -11.87
C GLN A 251 -7.00 14.90 -11.13
N GLY A 252 -6.76 15.86 -10.24
CA GLY A 252 -7.79 16.55 -9.47
C GLY A 252 -7.41 16.69 -8.00
N GLU A 253 -8.25 17.36 -7.22
CA GLU A 253 -7.98 17.65 -5.80
C GLU A 253 -7.81 16.38 -4.96
N SER A 254 -8.53 15.30 -5.29
CA SER A 254 -8.44 14.03 -4.61
C SER A 254 -7.23 13.18 -5.03
N PHE A 255 -6.50 13.63 -6.06
CA PHE A 255 -5.31 13.00 -6.63
C PHE A 255 -4.16 14.00 -6.69
N PRO A 256 -3.70 14.51 -5.53
CA PRO A 256 -2.74 15.61 -5.49
C PRO A 256 -1.43 15.25 -6.17
N GLN A 257 -0.92 16.19 -6.95
CA GLN A 257 0.44 16.08 -7.49
C GLN A 257 1.45 16.24 -6.35
N VAL A 258 2.37 15.28 -6.25
CA VAL A 258 3.40 15.24 -5.23
C VAL A 258 4.79 15.47 -5.80
N TRP A 259 4.99 15.24 -7.12
CA TRP A 259 6.25 15.41 -7.85
C TRP A 259 6.02 15.92 -9.28
N PRO A 260 6.85 16.84 -9.85
CA PRO A 260 7.74 17.73 -9.10
C PRO A 260 6.96 18.74 -8.27
N ARG A 261 7.63 19.36 -7.31
CA ARG A 261 7.07 20.47 -6.51
C ARG A 261 7.63 21.80 -6.98
#